data_b28f252bca1a629161e0729d29d3d076
#
_entry.id   b28f252bca1a629161e0729d29d3d076
#
_cell.length_a   1.000
_cell.length_b   1.000
_cell.length_c   1.000
_cell.angle_alpha   90.00
_cell.angle_beta   90.00
_cell.angle_gamma   90.00
#
_symmetry.space_group_name_H-M   'P 1'
#
loop_
_entity.id
_entity.type
_entity.pdbx_description
1 polymer ?
#
loop_
_entity_poly.entity_id
_entity_poly.type
_entity_poly.pdbx_seq_one_letter_code
_entity_poly.pdbx_strand_id
1 'polypeptide(L)'
;MAKGRTTRPAKSLSAAASPPRGMAPDADVEISEDTFPELDAVAAIQRGLHTFNQEMGGPYDRDPVTLLARGPDGSTRGGLLGMTFWGWLFIDWLWLSRETRGKGVGTELLLRAEALARDRGCAQAYTDTFSFQNPGFWQRNGYVEFGRLDGMPAGHARIWFRKTL
;
A
#
# COMPACT_ATOMS: atom_id res chain seq x y z
N MET A 1 39.35 -17.04 -18.39
CA MET A 1 39.15 -17.18 -16.92
C MET A 1 37.70 -16.98 -16.59
N ALA A 2 36.97 -18.05 -16.39
CA ALA A 2 35.51 -18.02 -16.10
C ALA A 2 35.30 -17.85 -14.59
N LYS A 3 34.57 -16.78 -14.17
CA LYS A 3 34.20 -16.57 -12.77
C LYS A 3 32.98 -17.44 -12.45
N GLY A 4 33.16 -18.38 -11.52
CA GLY A 4 32.13 -19.27 -11.03
C GLY A 4 30.99 -18.52 -10.35
N ARG A 5 29.77 -18.85 -10.76
CA ARG A 5 28.52 -18.40 -10.17
C ARG A 5 28.28 -19.24 -8.92
N THR A 6 28.46 -18.66 -7.74
CA THR A 6 28.16 -19.29 -6.45
C THR A 6 26.64 -19.38 -6.29
N THR A 7 26.08 -20.56 -6.44
CA THR A 7 24.68 -20.85 -6.12
C THR A 7 24.54 -20.90 -4.60
N ARG A 8 23.72 -20.00 -4.07
CA ARG A 8 23.29 -19.96 -2.67
C ARG A 8 22.39 -21.17 -2.39
N PRO A 9 22.65 -22.00 -1.35
CA PRO A 9 21.77 -23.12 -1.06
C PRO A 9 20.39 -22.61 -0.62
N ALA A 10 19.34 -23.24 -1.16
CA ALA A 10 17.97 -23.02 -0.75
C ALA A 10 17.83 -23.37 0.76
N LYS A 11 17.38 -22.41 1.58
CA LYS A 11 16.98 -22.70 2.95
C LYS A 11 15.78 -23.63 2.92
N SER A 12 15.93 -24.83 3.51
CA SER A 12 14.80 -25.72 3.75
C SER A 12 13.79 -24.98 4.62
N LEU A 13 12.58 -24.77 4.10
CA LEU A 13 11.48 -24.23 4.88
C LEU A 13 11.07 -25.27 5.93
N SER A 14 11.20 -24.87 7.17
CA SER A 14 10.77 -25.60 8.36
C SER A 14 9.27 -25.90 8.31
N ALA A 15 8.89 -27.05 8.83
CA ALA A 15 7.57 -27.62 8.91
C ALA A 15 6.43 -26.59 9.05
N ALA A 16 5.46 -26.68 8.13
CA ALA A 16 4.21 -25.93 8.21
C ALA A 16 3.55 -26.17 9.57
N ALA A 17 3.19 -25.07 10.25
CA ALA A 17 2.43 -25.14 11.49
C ALA A 17 1.11 -25.89 11.22
N SER A 18 0.80 -26.87 12.08
CA SER A 18 -0.46 -27.61 12.01
C SER A 18 -1.65 -26.64 12.10
N PRO A 19 -2.69 -26.80 11.27
CA PRO A 19 -3.87 -25.93 11.33
C PRO A 19 -4.55 -26.03 12.70
N PRO A 20 -5.22 -24.96 13.16
CA PRO A 20 -5.97 -24.99 14.41
C PRO A 20 -7.03 -26.11 14.37
N ARG A 21 -7.16 -26.87 15.47
CA ARG A 21 -8.14 -27.95 15.59
C ARG A 21 -9.54 -27.40 15.37
N GLY A 22 -10.21 -27.88 14.32
CA GLY A 22 -11.64 -27.63 14.12
C GLY A 22 -12.16 -27.56 12.71
N MET A 23 -11.31 -27.45 11.68
CA MET A 23 -11.77 -27.44 10.29
C MET A 23 -10.77 -28.22 9.43
N ALA A 24 -11.11 -29.48 9.13
CA ALA A 24 -10.47 -30.15 8.01
C ALA A 24 -10.92 -29.42 6.72
N PRO A 25 -10.00 -29.14 5.77
CA PRO A 25 -10.40 -28.61 4.46
C PRO A 25 -11.41 -29.59 3.82
N ASP A 26 -12.33 -29.02 3.03
CA ASP A 26 -13.26 -29.80 2.23
C ASP A 26 -12.48 -30.85 1.43
N ALA A 27 -12.93 -32.10 1.45
CA ALA A 27 -12.23 -33.21 0.79
C ALA A 27 -12.09 -33.01 -0.73
N ASP A 28 -12.86 -32.07 -1.30
CA ASP A 28 -12.86 -31.73 -2.72
C ASP A 28 -11.93 -30.53 -3.04
N VAL A 29 -11.20 -30.00 -2.03
CA VAL A 29 -10.30 -28.85 -2.21
C VAL A 29 -8.86 -29.26 -1.94
N GLU A 30 -8.02 -29.21 -2.97
CA GLU A 30 -6.57 -29.37 -2.86
C GLU A 30 -5.90 -28.00 -2.65
N ILE A 31 -5.04 -27.92 -1.64
CA ILE A 31 -4.21 -26.72 -1.38
C ILE A 31 -2.79 -27.03 -1.84
N SER A 32 -2.32 -26.27 -2.83
CA SER A 32 -0.97 -26.39 -3.38
C SER A 32 -0.22 -25.05 -3.28
N GLU A 33 1.11 -25.12 -3.18
CA GLU A 33 1.99 -23.95 -3.33
C GLU A 33 2.35 -23.79 -4.80
N ASP A 34 2.10 -22.60 -5.35
CA ASP A 34 2.48 -22.24 -6.71
C ASP A 34 3.34 -20.96 -6.68
N THR A 35 4.61 -21.12 -7.07
CA THR A 35 5.58 -20.00 -7.08
C THR A 35 5.39 -19.09 -8.30
N PHE A 36 4.76 -19.58 -9.38
CA PHE A 36 4.51 -18.85 -10.62
C PHE A 36 3.07 -19.08 -11.10
N PRO A 37 2.07 -18.62 -10.32
CA PRO A 37 0.67 -18.90 -10.63
C PRO A 37 0.26 -18.28 -11.96
N GLU A 38 -0.64 -18.96 -12.66
CA GLU A 38 -1.26 -18.43 -13.85
C GLU A 38 -2.04 -17.14 -13.52
N LEU A 39 -1.98 -16.16 -14.43
CA LEU A 39 -2.65 -14.85 -14.24
C LEU A 39 -4.15 -15.01 -13.99
N ASP A 40 -4.78 -16.01 -14.64
CA ASP A 40 -6.20 -16.28 -14.46
C ASP A 40 -6.54 -16.80 -13.06
N ALA A 41 -5.68 -17.58 -12.44
CA ALA A 41 -5.85 -18.06 -11.07
C ALA A 41 -5.77 -16.87 -10.07
N VAL A 42 -4.78 -15.98 -10.25
CA VAL A 42 -4.66 -14.75 -9.45
C VAL A 42 -5.88 -13.85 -9.65
N ALA A 43 -6.31 -13.67 -10.91
CA ALA A 43 -7.48 -12.86 -11.23
C ALA A 43 -8.78 -13.45 -10.66
N ALA A 44 -8.91 -14.78 -10.57
CA ALA A 44 -10.07 -15.44 -9.96
C ALA A 44 -10.18 -15.10 -8.46
N ILE A 45 -9.05 -15.16 -7.73
CA ILE A 45 -9.00 -14.77 -6.30
C ILE A 45 -9.41 -13.31 -6.13
N GLN A 46 -8.84 -12.39 -6.95
CA GLN A 46 -9.14 -10.97 -6.89
C GLN A 46 -10.61 -10.69 -7.20
N ARG A 47 -11.17 -11.30 -8.23
CA ARG A 47 -12.60 -11.16 -8.59
C ARG A 47 -13.51 -11.70 -7.48
N GLY A 48 -13.21 -12.88 -6.93
CA GLY A 48 -13.99 -13.47 -5.84
C GLY A 48 -14.07 -12.54 -4.63
N LEU A 49 -12.92 -12.03 -4.17
CA LEU A 49 -12.90 -11.08 -3.05
C LEU A 49 -13.59 -9.76 -3.41
N HIS A 50 -13.41 -9.25 -4.62
CA HIS A 50 -14.07 -8.02 -5.06
C HIS A 50 -15.59 -8.16 -5.05
N THR A 51 -16.14 -9.26 -5.60
CA THR A 51 -17.58 -9.56 -5.59
C THR A 51 -18.11 -9.63 -4.16
N PHE A 52 -17.46 -10.42 -3.31
CA PHE A 52 -17.83 -10.53 -1.89
C PHE A 52 -17.84 -9.16 -1.17
N ASN A 53 -16.81 -8.35 -1.41
CA ASN A 53 -16.72 -7.01 -0.82
C ASN A 53 -17.85 -6.08 -1.28
N GLN A 54 -18.26 -6.16 -2.55
CA GLN A 54 -19.40 -5.39 -3.07
C GLN A 54 -20.73 -5.85 -2.45
N GLU A 55 -20.92 -7.15 -2.31
CA GLU A 55 -22.12 -7.73 -1.72
C GLU A 55 -22.28 -7.34 -0.23
N MET A 56 -21.16 -7.35 0.52
CA MET A 56 -21.18 -7.10 1.97
C MET A 56 -21.00 -5.64 2.35
N GLY A 57 -20.17 -4.92 1.62
CA GLY A 57 -19.76 -3.54 1.93
C GLY A 57 -20.41 -2.47 1.06
N GLY A 58 -21.25 -2.87 0.10
CA GLY A 58 -21.82 -1.97 -0.90
C GLY A 58 -20.85 -1.62 -2.03
N PRO A 59 -21.25 -0.70 -2.92
CA PRO A 59 -20.44 -0.35 -4.09
C PRO A 59 -18.99 -0.06 -3.74
N TYR A 60 -18.08 -0.73 -4.45
CA TYR A 60 -16.64 -0.63 -4.23
C TYR A 60 -16.01 0.15 -5.40
N ASP A 61 -16.33 1.44 -5.45
CA ASP A 61 -15.82 2.34 -6.48
C ASP A 61 -14.41 2.79 -6.08
N ARG A 62 -13.41 2.23 -6.77
CA ARG A 62 -12.00 2.56 -6.56
C ARG A 62 -11.56 3.57 -7.62
N ASP A 63 -11.52 4.83 -7.25
CA ASP A 63 -11.09 5.91 -8.13
C ASP A 63 -9.63 6.28 -7.84
N PRO A 64 -8.74 6.18 -8.83
CA PRO A 64 -7.33 6.54 -8.64
C PRO A 64 -7.17 8.04 -8.39
N VAL A 65 -6.20 8.36 -7.54
CA VAL A 65 -5.69 9.71 -7.30
C VAL A 65 -4.25 9.76 -7.76
N THR A 66 -3.98 10.53 -8.83
CA THR A 66 -2.63 10.69 -9.39
C THR A 66 -2.34 12.18 -9.54
N LEU A 67 -1.40 12.69 -8.76
CA LEU A 67 -0.93 14.07 -8.82
C LEU A 67 0.56 14.08 -9.13
N LEU A 68 0.98 14.84 -10.12
CA LEU A 68 2.37 14.91 -10.57
C LEU A 68 2.93 16.33 -10.38
N ALA A 69 4.11 16.41 -9.78
CA ALA A 69 4.93 17.61 -9.77
C ALA A 69 5.93 17.52 -10.91
N ARG A 70 5.85 18.46 -11.87
CA ARG A 70 6.71 18.50 -13.06
C ARG A 70 7.66 19.70 -12.99
N GLY A 71 8.85 19.50 -13.53
CA GLY A 71 9.80 20.58 -13.79
C GLY A 71 9.44 21.40 -15.03
N PRO A 72 10.14 22.54 -15.25
CA PRO A 72 9.95 23.36 -16.46
C PRO A 72 10.22 22.61 -17.78
N ASP A 73 11.06 21.59 -17.71
CA ASP A 73 11.42 20.68 -18.80
C ASP A 73 10.40 19.55 -19.01
N GLY A 74 9.27 19.55 -18.26
CA GLY A 74 8.25 18.52 -18.29
C GLY A 74 8.61 17.25 -17.51
N SER A 75 9.84 17.12 -17.01
CA SER A 75 10.27 15.93 -16.24
C SER A 75 9.50 15.81 -14.94
N THR A 76 9.22 14.58 -14.53
CA THR A 76 8.58 14.30 -13.23
C THR A 76 9.57 14.53 -12.08
N ARG A 77 9.28 15.50 -11.23
CA ARG A 77 10.06 15.85 -10.03
C ARG A 77 9.48 15.24 -8.75
N GLY A 78 8.31 14.62 -8.84
CA GLY A 78 7.63 13.96 -7.74
C GLY A 78 6.16 13.75 -8.01
N GLY A 79 5.43 13.29 -7.00
CA GLY A 79 3.99 13.09 -7.12
C GLY A 79 3.39 12.36 -5.92
N LEU A 80 2.07 12.25 -5.97
CA LEU A 80 1.27 11.48 -5.02
C LEU A 80 0.41 10.51 -5.81
N LEU A 81 0.43 9.25 -5.40
CA LEU A 81 -0.46 8.20 -5.89
C LEU A 81 -1.31 7.68 -4.75
N GLY A 82 -2.56 7.43 -5.04
CA GLY A 82 -3.51 6.91 -4.07
C GLY A 82 -4.81 6.51 -4.75
N MET A 83 -5.84 6.31 -3.95
CA MET A 83 -7.18 5.99 -4.43
C MET A 83 -8.23 6.41 -3.43
N THR A 84 -9.44 6.69 -3.89
CA THR A 84 -10.62 6.86 -3.05
C THR A 84 -11.52 5.63 -3.16
N PHE A 85 -12.03 5.13 -2.03
CA PHE A 85 -13.00 4.04 -1.96
C PHE A 85 -13.69 4.04 -0.59
N TRP A 86 -14.95 3.66 -0.54
CA TRP A 86 -15.76 3.59 0.68
C TRP A 86 -15.67 4.82 1.58
N GLY A 87 -15.62 6.03 0.99
CA GLY A 87 -15.53 7.29 1.73
C GLY A 87 -14.18 7.60 2.36
N TRP A 88 -13.12 6.89 1.95
CA TRP A 88 -11.75 7.08 2.41
C TRP A 88 -10.80 7.41 1.26
N LEU A 89 -9.84 8.29 1.53
CA LEU A 89 -8.64 8.47 0.71
C LEU A 89 -7.52 7.58 1.27
N PHE A 90 -7.04 6.64 0.49
CA PHE A 90 -5.78 5.94 0.73
C PHE A 90 -4.65 6.62 -0.04
N ILE A 91 -3.61 7.09 0.64
CA ILE A 91 -2.39 7.61 0.02
C ILE A 91 -1.34 6.51 0.08
N ASP A 92 -1.01 5.95 -1.08
CA ASP A 92 -0.08 4.83 -1.22
C ASP A 92 1.37 5.33 -1.35
N TRP A 93 1.59 6.33 -2.21
CA TRP A 93 2.92 6.85 -2.51
C TRP A 93 2.93 8.38 -2.49
N LEU A 94 3.92 8.95 -1.79
CA LEU A 94 4.27 10.37 -1.87
C LEU A 94 5.80 10.48 -1.97
N TRP A 95 6.27 10.93 -3.12
CA TRP A 95 7.70 11.07 -3.36
C TRP A 95 8.04 12.37 -4.05
N LEU A 96 9.17 12.96 -3.67
CA LEU A 96 9.76 14.14 -4.30
C LEU A 96 11.25 13.92 -4.54
N SER A 97 11.74 14.39 -5.68
CA SER A 97 13.16 14.48 -5.95
C SER A 97 13.86 15.36 -4.91
N ARG A 98 15.16 15.13 -4.70
CA ARG A 98 15.93 15.84 -3.68
C ARG A 98 15.82 17.38 -3.84
N GLU A 99 15.88 17.86 -5.09
CA GLU A 99 15.86 19.29 -5.44
C GLU A 99 14.49 19.94 -5.20
N THR A 100 13.43 19.13 -5.09
CA THR A 100 12.04 19.59 -4.91
C THR A 100 11.62 19.58 -3.45
N ARG A 101 12.38 18.90 -2.59
CA ARG A 101 12.07 18.81 -1.14
C ARG A 101 12.28 20.15 -0.44
N GLY A 102 11.59 20.32 0.71
CA GLY A 102 11.71 21.54 1.54
C GLY A 102 11.07 22.81 0.98
N LYS A 103 10.36 22.71 -0.16
CA LYS A 103 9.77 23.85 -0.87
C LYS A 103 8.21 23.86 -0.81
N GLY A 104 7.63 23.12 0.13
CA GLY A 104 6.16 23.06 0.29
C GLY A 104 5.43 22.14 -0.70
N VAL A 105 6.10 21.63 -1.76
CA VAL A 105 5.46 20.85 -2.84
C VAL A 105 4.76 19.59 -2.31
N GLY A 106 5.32 18.90 -1.32
CA GLY A 106 4.69 17.71 -0.73
C GLY A 106 3.38 18.04 -0.02
N THR A 107 3.34 19.15 0.71
CA THR A 107 2.12 19.64 1.36
C THR A 107 1.08 20.07 0.34
N GLU A 108 1.48 20.73 -0.74
CA GLU A 108 0.57 21.12 -1.82
C GLU A 108 -0.05 19.90 -2.53
N LEU A 109 0.76 18.86 -2.84
CA LEU A 109 0.24 17.59 -3.38
C LEU A 109 -0.76 16.95 -2.44
N LEU A 110 -0.46 16.92 -1.13
CA LEU A 110 -1.34 16.36 -0.13
C LEU A 110 -2.66 17.12 -0.04
N LEU A 111 -2.63 18.45 0.05
CA LEU A 111 -3.83 19.29 0.13
C LEU A 111 -4.74 19.12 -1.10
N ARG A 112 -4.15 19.01 -2.29
CA ARG A 112 -4.91 18.73 -3.52
C ARG A 112 -5.54 17.34 -3.52
N ALA A 113 -4.82 16.32 -3.05
CA ALA A 113 -5.37 14.98 -2.91
C ALA A 113 -6.54 14.94 -1.91
N GLU A 114 -6.40 15.63 -0.77
CA GLU A 114 -7.47 15.77 0.23
C GLU A 114 -8.68 16.54 -0.32
N ALA A 115 -8.47 17.62 -1.07
CA ALA A 115 -9.56 18.35 -1.72
C ALA A 115 -10.32 17.48 -2.71
N LEU A 116 -9.58 16.79 -3.62
CA LEU A 116 -10.18 15.85 -4.55
C LEU A 116 -10.96 14.73 -3.86
N ALA A 117 -10.45 14.23 -2.74
CA ALA A 117 -11.14 13.21 -1.94
C ALA A 117 -12.45 13.74 -1.33
N ARG A 118 -12.45 14.99 -0.80
CA ARG A 118 -13.69 15.63 -0.30
C ARG A 118 -14.72 15.82 -1.41
N ASP A 119 -14.29 16.23 -2.60
CA ASP A 119 -15.16 16.39 -3.77
C ASP A 119 -15.81 15.06 -4.18
N ARG A 120 -15.13 13.95 -3.90
CA ARG A 120 -15.64 12.58 -4.09
C ARG A 120 -16.43 12.03 -2.87
N GLY A 121 -16.70 12.87 -1.87
CA GLY A 121 -17.46 12.49 -0.67
C GLY A 121 -16.68 11.73 0.39
N CYS A 122 -15.33 11.70 0.33
CA CYS A 122 -14.51 11.10 1.38
C CYS A 122 -14.48 11.99 2.62
N ALA A 123 -14.68 11.38 3.79
CA ALA A 123 -14.60 12.05 5.09
C ALA A 123 -13.29 11.79 5.84
N GLN A 124 -12.50 10.84 5.36
CA GLN A 124 -11.32 10.34 6.06
C GLN A 124 -10.18 10.10 5.07
N ALA A 125 -8.95 10.17 5.56
CA ALA A 125 -7.74 9.77 4.83
C ALA A 125 -6.85 8.89 5.70
N TYR A 126 -6.11 7.98 5.08
CA TYR A 126 -5.08 7.20 5.75
C TYR A 126 -3.90 6.91 4.82
N THR A 127 -2.76 6.60 5.44
CA THR A 127 -1.51 6.23 4.77
C THR A 127 -0.65 5.42 5.72
N ASP A 128 0.44 4.89 5.22
CA ASP A 128 1.51 4.39 6.06
C ASP A 128 2.88 4.88 5.58
N THR A 129 3.85 4.84 6.48
CA THR A 129 5.24 5.23 6.20
C THR A 129 6.19 4.47 7.10
N PHE A 130 7.45 4.38 6.69
CA PHE A 130 8.49 3.80 7.55
C PHE A 130 9.16 4.88 8.41
N SER A 131 9.64 4.48 9.59
CA SER A 131 10.31 5.37 10.54
C SER A 131 11.53 6.10 9.96
N PHE A 132 12.20 5.50 8.96
CA PHE A 132 13.34 6.11 8.26
C PHE A 132 12.95 7.06 7.11
N GLN A 133 11.67 7.13 6.75
CA GLN A 133 11.16 8.09 5.77
C GLN A 133 10.90 9.45 6.46
N ASN A 134 9.69 9.94 6.48
CA ASN A 134 9.40 11.21 7.15
C ASN A 134 8.05 11.19 7.88
N PRO A 135 7.89 10.40 8.97
CA PRO A 135 6.63 10.37 9.73
C PRO A 135 6.20 11.75 10.24
N GLY A 136 7.16 12.62 10.58
CA GLY A 136 6.86 13.99 10.99
C GLY A 136 6.19 14.86 9.91
N PHE A 137 6.33 14.51 8.64
CA PHE A 137 5.57 15.18 7.57
C PHE A 137 4.06 14.98 7.75
N TRP A 138 3.63 13.75 8.02
CA TRP A 138 2.23 13.42 8.22
C TRP A 138 1.66 14.11 9.45
N GLN A 139 2.39 14.08 10.57
CA GLN A 139 1.98 14.73 11.81
C GLN A 139 1.79 16.25 11.62
N ARG A 140 2.72 16.94 10.95
CA ARG A 140 2.61 18.39 10.67
C ARG A 140 1.45 18.73 9.73
N ASN A 141 0.95 17.78 8.95
CA ASN A 141 -0.23 17.93 8.10
C ASN A 141 -1.53 17.43 8.75
N GLY A 142 -1.52 17.20 10.07
CA GLY A 142 -2.71 16.89 10.86
C GLY A 142 -3.09 15.40 10.88
N TYR A 143 -2.19 14.52 10.41
CA TYR A 143 -2.39 13.08 10.54
C TYR A 143 -1.97 12.60 11.93
N VAL A 144 -2.73 11.68 12.48
CA VAL A 144 -2.45 11.03 13.77
C VAL A 144 -2.08 9.57 13.56
N GLU A 145 -1.08 9.11 14.30
CA GLU A 145 -0.69 7.69 14.32
C GLU A 145 -1.81 6.86 14.95
N PHE A 146 -2.17 5.73 14.33
CA PHE A 146 -3.17 4.82 14.85
C PHE A 146 -2.72 3.35 14.83
N GLY A 147 -1.57 3.05 14.25
CA GLY A 147 -1.02 1.70 14.20
C GLY A 147 0.48 1.70 13.94
N ARG A 148 1.16 0.65 14.45
CA ARG A 148 2.61 0.54 14.33
C ARG A 148 3.06 -0.91 14.34
N LEU A 149 4.03 -1.24 13.48
CA LEU A 149 4.77 -2.50 13.49
C LEU A 149 6.25 -2.20 13.71
N ASP A 150 6.76 -2.56 14.88
CA ASP A 150 8.18 -2.46 15.17
C ASP A 150 8.96 -3.61 14.53
N GLY A 151 10.23 -3.36 14.18
CA GLY A 151 11.07 -4.36 13.52
C GLY A 151 10.78 -4.56 12.03
N MET A 152 10.05 -3.66 11.39
CA MET A 152 9.69 -3.72 9.96
C MET A 152 10.21 -2.50 9.20
N PRO A 153 11.41 -2.64 8.48
CA PRO A 153 12.41 -3.71 8.59
C PRO A 153 13.14 -3.69 9.94
N ALA A 154 14.04 -4.65 10.17
CA ALA A 154 14.81 -4.74 11.43
C ALA A 154 15.48 -3.39 11.77
N GLY A 155 15.33 -2.94 13.02
CA GLY A 155 15.80 -1.62 13.50
C GLY A 155 14.91 -0.44 13.15
N HIS A 156 13.79 -0.67 12.45
CA HIS A 156 12.83 0.36 12.03
C HIS A 156 11.40 -0.05 12.37
N ALA A 157 10.44 0.81 12.01
CA ALA A 157 9.02 0.54 12.17
C ALA A 157 8.24 0.98 10.91
N ARG A 158 7.11 0.31 10.64
CA ARG A 158 6.07 0.78 9.74
C ARG A 158 4.94 1.38 10.56
N ILE A 159 4.49 2.59 10.21
CA ILE A 159 3.61 3.43 11.02
C ILE A 159 2.42 3.85 10.17
N TRP A 160 1.21 3.62 10.68
CA TRP A 160 -0.04 4.01 10.03
C TRP A 160 -0.57 5.31 10.59
N PHE A 161 -0.98 6.19 9.70
CA PHE A 161 -1.52 7.51 10.00
C PHE A 161 -2.92 7.66 9.41
N ARG A 162 -3.79 8.39 10.11
CA ARG A 162 -5.12 8.77 9.63
C ARG A 162 -5.42 10.24 9.90
N LYS A 163 -6.37 10.80 9.15
CA LYS A 163 -6.87 12.18 9.29
C LYS A 163 -8.35 12.23 8.93
N THR A 164 -9.14 13.03 9.67
CA THR A 164 -10.47 13.47 9.24
C THR A 164 -10.31 14.62 8.25
N LEU A 165 -10.96 14.52 7.09
CA LEU A 165 -10.85 15.47 5.98
C LEU A 165 -11.81 16.66 6.15
#